data_060a8c6e90af50cd42e37fc155f2939c
#
_entry.id   060a8c6e90af50cd42e37fc155f2939c
#
_cell.length_a   1.000
_cell.length_b   1.000
_cell.length_c   1.000
_cell.angle_alpha   90.00
_cell.angle_beta   90.00
_cell.angle_gamma   90.00
#
_symmetry.space_group_name_H-M   'P 1'
#
loop_
_entity.id
_entity.type
_entity.pdbx_description
1 polymer ?
#
loop_
_entity_poly.entity_id
_entity_poly.type
_entity_poly.pdbx_seq_one_letter_code
_entity_poly.pdbx_strand_id
1 'polypeptide(L)'
;LYEETYMSLNFDAGGGFVLNTKKHQRIKILKEEGLHWGDVEMIYYFAPVLRENIYKIDVVTYNIVDGKVVETKMPNKYIFDEEFTENYRKMSFSAQEVRVGSVIEIRYEITSNRYWDVSDIYIQKSIPVNLSECTVRLPSMFDFNKTQQGYVPVEYESIPESASLLLGG
;
A
#
# COMPACT_ATOMS: atom_id res chain seq x y z
N LEU A 1 5.53 -10.39 -9.38
CA LEU A 1 4.78 -9.44 -8.56
C LEU A 1 3.76 -8.69 -9.43
N TYR A 2 2.56 -8.56 -8.92
CA TYR A 2 1.53 -7.63 -9.35
C TYR A 2 1.29 -6.63 -8.21
N GLU A 3 1.24 -5.34 -8.51
CA GLU A 3 1.01 -4.29 -7.52
C GLU A 3 0.11 -3.20 -8.08
N GLU A 4 -0.90 -2.84 -7.31
CA GLU A 4 -1.73 -1.65 -7.53
C GLU A 4 -1.60 -0.72 -6.33
N THR A 5 -1.43 0.56 -6.62
CA THR A 5 -1.47 1.64 -5.64
C THR A 5 -2.50 2.65 -6.07
N TYR A 6 -3.45 2.93 -5.19
CA TYR A 6 -4.41 4.01 -5.39
C TYR A 6 -4.24 5.05 -4.30
N MET A 7 -3.97 6.29 -4.69
CA MET A 7 -3.80 7.43 -3.79
C MET A 7 -4.87 8.47 -4.08
N SER A 8 -5.49 9.01 -3.06
CA SER A 8 -6.44 10.11 -3.19
C SER A 8 -6.28 11.12 -2.07
N LEU A 9 -6.22 12.39 -2.43
CA LEU A 9 -6.24 13.49 -1.47
C LEU A 9 -7.69 13.99 -1.33
N ASN A 10 -8.23 13.90 -0.13
CA ASN A 10 -9.61 14.26 0.16
C ASN A 10 -9.67 15.30 1.28
N PHE A 11 -10.74 16.09 1.28
CA PHE A 11 -11.03 16.98 2.40
C PHE A 11 -11.75 16.19 3.49
N ASP A 12 -11.24 16.25 4.71
CA ASP A 12 -11.82 15.56 5.86
C ASP A 12 -12.91 16.41 6.53
N ALA A 13 -13.88 15.75 7.12
CA ALA A 13 -14.94 16.40 7.91
C ALA A 13 -14.42 17.21 9.11
N GLY A 14 -13.19 16.96 9.56
CA GLY A 14 -12.47 17.73 10.57
C GLY A 14 -11.85 19.04 10.06
N GLY A 15 -12.01 19.38 8.77
CA GLY A 15 -11.54 20.63 8.17
C GLY A 15 -10.11 20.61 7.66
N GLY A 16 -9.53 19.44 7.41
CA GLY A 16 -8.18 19.26 6.87
C GLY A 16 -8.13 18.36 5.64
N PHE A 17 -6.99 18.32 4.98
CA PHE A 17 -6.75 17.36 3.91
C PHE A 17 -6.17 16.07 4.47
N VAL A 18 -6.63 14.94 3.93
CA VAL A 18 -6.14 13.61 4.27
C VAL A 18 -5.77 12.87 2.99
N LEU A 19 -4.55 12.39 2.95
CA LEU A 19 -4.07 11.49 1.90
C LEU A 19 -4.49 10.06 2.27
N ASN A 20 -5.25 9.42 1.38
CA ASN A 20 -5.63 8.03 1.50
C ASN A 20 -4.85 7.22 0.47
N THR A 21 -4.19 6.16 0.91
CA THR A 21 -3.47 5.23 0.04
C THR A 21 -4.04 3.83 0.22
N LYS A 22 -4.40 3.18 -0.88
CA LYS A 22 -4.77 1.76 -0.89
C LYS A 22 -3.69 0.99 -1.63
N LYS A 23 -3.24 -0.08 -1.02
CA LYS A 23 -2.26 -1.00 -1.59
C LYS A 23 -2.87 -2.37 -1.81
N HIS A 24 -2.58 -2.94 -2.97
CA HIS A 24 -2.90 -4.31 -3.30
C HIS A 24 -1.69 -4.95 -3.99
N GLN A 25 -1.19 -6.02 -3.42
CA GLN A 25 -0.05 -6.76 -3.95
C GLN A 25 -0.41 -8.23 -4.10
N ARG A 26 0.06 -8.85 -5.17
CA ARG A 26 -0.04 -10.29 -5.38
C ARG A 26 1.32 -10.84 -5.79
N ILE A 27 1.86 -11.75 -4.99
CA ILE A 27 3.21 -12.26 -5.11
C ILE A 27 3.17 -13.77 -5.30
N LYS A 28 3.76 -14.28 -6.38
CA LYS A 28 3.96 -15.72 -6.60
C LYS A 28 5.32 -16.12 -6.04
N ILE A 29 5.34 -17.08 -5.15
CA ILE A 29 6.57 -17.65 -4.59
C ILE A 29 7.06 -18.74 -5.54
N LEU A 30 8.21 -18.49 -6.19
CA LEU A 30 8.76 -19.40 -7.20
C LEU A 30 9.86 -20.30 -6.64
N LYS A 31 10.49 -19.90 -5.53
CA LYS A 31 11.62 -20.61 -4.91
C LYS A 31 11.73 -20.26 -3.43
N GLU A 32 12.52 -21.03 -2.67
CA GLU A 32 12.63 -20.90 -1.21
C GLU A 32 13.13 -19.52 -0.76
N GLU A 33 14.07 -18.92 -1.48
CA GLU A 33 14.56 -17.58 -1.15
C GLU A 33 13.47 -16.50 -1.28
N GLY A 34 12.35 -16.81 -1.89
CA GLY A 34 11.20 -15.91 -1.98
C GLY A 34 10.22 -15.99 -0.81
N LEU A 35 10.37 -16.93 0.13
CA LEU A 35 9.44 -17.12 1.24
C LEU A 35 9.32 -15.87 2.12
N HIS A 36 10.42 -15.13 2.31
CA HIS A 36 10.45 -13.90 3.09
C HIS A 36 9.52 -12.77 2.55
N TRP A 37 9.04 -12.87 1.31
CA TRP A 37 8.05 -11.94 0.78
C TRP A 37 6.66 -12.09 1.43
N GLY A 38 6.49 -13.12 2.24
CA GLY A 38 5.33 -13.25 3.11
C GLY A 38 5.41 -12.42 4.39
N ASP A 39 6.59 -11.91 4.74
CA ASP A 39 6.82 -11.07 5.91
C ASP A 39 6.77 -9.61 5.52
N VAL A 40 5.97 -8.82 6.21
CA VAL A 40 5.78 -7.40 5.93
C VAL A 40 6.13 -6.58 7.16
N GLU A 41 6.96 -5.58 6.97
CA GLU A 41 7.26 -4.55 7.97
C GLU A 41 7.01 -3.18 7.36
N MET A 42 6.29 -2.34 8.09
CA MET A 42 5.97 -0.97 7.68
C MET A 42 6.27 -0.02 8.84
N ILE A 43 7.16 0.94 8.59
CA ILE A 43 7.42 2.04 9.53
C ILE A 43 6.56 3.21 9.08
N TYR A 44 5.81 3.79 10.00
CA TYR A 44 4.89 4.88 9.71
C TYR A 44 4.97 5.98 10.80
N TYR A 45 4.67 7.21 10.40
CA TYR A 45 4.75 8.36 11.29
C TYR A 45 3.57 8.40 12.26
N PHE A 46 3.84 8.60 13.55
CA PHE A 46 2.82 8.64 14.57
C PHE A 46 3.19 9.61 15.70
N ALA A 47 2.69 10.83 15.62
CA ALA A 47 2.84 11.86 16.64
C ALA A 47 1.46 12.40 17.06
N PRO A 48 1.36 13.18 18.16
CA PRO A 48 0.06 13.62 18.69
C PRO A 48 -0.83 14.37 17.72
N VAL A 49 -0.26 15.17 16.82
CA VAL A 49 -1.00 16.00 15.86
C VAL A 49 -0.93 15.44 14.44
N LEU A 50 0.27 15.05 14.01
CA LEU A 50 0.53 14.52 12.68
C LEU A 50 0.72 13.02 12.78
N ARG A 51 -0.04 12.26 12.01
CA ARG A 51 0.04 10.80 12.04
C ARG A 51 -0.44 10.14 10.77
N GLU A 52 0.06 8.96 10.60
CA GLU A 52 -0.44 7.98 9.65
C GLU A 52 -1.18 6.88 10.43
N ASN A 53 -2.16 6.28 9.80
CA ASN A 53 -2.83 5.10 10.34
C ASN A 53 -2.89 4.05 9.25
N ILE A 54 -2.49 2.82 9.58
CA ILE A 54 -2.56 1.66 8.70
C ILE A 54 -3.71 0.79 9.18
N TYR A 55 -4.60 0.42 8.27
CA TYR A 55 -5.82 -0.32 8.62
C TYR A 55 -6.31 -1.18 7.45
N LYS A 56 -7.38 -1.97 7.68
CA LYS A 56 -7.94 -2.92 6.70
C LYS A 56 -6.89 -3.87 6.11
N ILE A 57 -5.99 -4.34 6.97
CA ILE A 57 -4.98 -5.32 6.56
C ILE A 57 -5.69 -6.65 6.30
N ASP A 58 -5.59 -7.12 5.08
CA ASP A 58 -6.12 -8.41 4.64
C ASP A 58 -5.01 -9.16 3.89
N VAL A 59 -4.65 -10.32 4.42
CA VAL A 59 -3.57 -11.15 3.88
C VAL A 59 -4.10 -12.56 3.67
N VAL A 60 -4.00 -13.03 2.44
CA VAL A 60 -4.47 -14.36 2.05
C VAL A 60 -3.38 -15.09 1.31
N THR A 61 -3.12 -16.32 1.69
CA THR A 61 -2.22 -17.23 0.97
C THR A 61 -3.05 -18.28 0.23
N TYR A 62 -2.79 -18.42 -1.05
CA TYR A 62 -3.40 -19.41 -1.92
C TYR A 62 -2.41 -20.51 -2.21
N ASN A 63 -2.78 -21.74 -1.89
CA ASN A 63 -2.01 -22.95 -2.13
C ASN A 63 -2.79 -23.94 -2.99
N ILE A 64 -2.09 -24.76 -3.77
CA ILE A 64 -2.71 -25.90 -4.44
C ILE A 64 -2.47 -27.14 -3.56
N VAL A 65 -3.56 -27.78 -3.14
CA VAL A 65 -3.57 -29.04 -2.39
C VAL A 65 -4.50 -29.99 -3.10
N ASP A 66 -4.02 -31.15 -3.49
CA ASP A 66 -4.77 -32.17 -4.22
C ASP A 66 -5.50 -31.61 -5.46
N GLY A 67 -4.82 -30.72 -6.20
CA GLY A 67 -5.36 -30.08 -7.42
C GLY A 67 -6.40 -29.00 -7.18
N LYS A 68 -6.69 -28.63 -5.93
CA LYS A 68 -7.64 -27.57 -5.54
C LYS A 68 -6.94 -26.39 -4.92
N VAL A 69 -7.48 -25.20 -5.15
CA VAL A 69 -7.02 -23.98 -4.49
C VAL A 69 -7.54 -23.98 -3.06
N VAL A 70 -6.63 -23.86 -2.11
CA VAL A 70 -6.92 -23.68 -0.67
C VAL A 70 -6.46 -22.29 -0.26
N GLU A 71 -7.37 -21.54 0.37
CA GLU A 71 -7.12 -20.20 0.88
C GLU A 71 -6.82 -20.25 2.38
N THR A 72 -5.77 -19.58 2.81
CA THR A 72 -5.43 -19.39 4.22
C THR A 72 -5.37 -17.91 4.52
N LYS A 73 -6.35 -17.44 5.29
CA LYS A 73 -6.42 -16.03 5.71
C LYS A 73 -5.63 -15.83 6.99
N MET A 74 -4.83 -14.77 7.04
CA MET A 74 -4.10 -14.38 8.24
C MET A 74 -5.05 -13.78 9.28
N PRO A 75 -5.13 -14.34 10.51
CA PRO A 75 -5.89 -13.73 11.60
C PRO A 75 -5.27 -12.42 12.08
N ASN A 76 -6.10 -11.44 12.44
CA ASN A 76 -5.66 -10.11 12.90
C ASN A 76 -4.75 -10.15 14.15
N LYS A 77 -4.82 -11.20 14.96
CA LYS A 77 -3.95 -11.40 16.14
C LYS A 77 -2.46 -11.53 15.79
N TYR A 78 -2.12 -11.74 14.52
CA TYR A 78 -0.74 -11.80 14.01
C TYR A 78 -0.27 -10.46 13.43
N ILE A 79 -1.03 -9.40 13.60
CA ILE A 79 -0.60 -8.04 13.31
C ILE A 79 -0.02 -7.45 14.59
N PHE A 80 1.23 -7.07 14.54
CA PHE A 80 1.95 -6.45 15.64
C PHE A 80 2.18 -4.99 15.30
N ASP A 81 1.89 -4.11 16.23
CA ASP A 81 2.07 -2.67 16.10
C ASP A 81 2.78 -2.15 17.35
N GLU A 82 4.03 -1.75 17.20
CA GLU A 82 4.93 -1.38 18.29
C GLU A 82 5.55 0.00 18.09
N GLU A 83 5.95 0.62 19.18
CA GLU A 83 6.73 1.85 19.13
C GLU A 83 8.12 1.54 18.58
N PHE A 84 8.53 2.28 17.54
CA PHE A 84 9.83 2.14 16.91
C PHE A 84 10.78 3.25 17.33
N THR A 85 10.29 4.49 17.36
CA THR A 85 10.96 5.66 17.93
C THR A 85 9.91 6.61 18.49
N GLU A 86 10.29 7.74 19.06
CA GLU A 86 9.39 8.76 19.63
C GLU A 86 8.22 9.15 18.71
N ASN A 87 8.47 9.23 17.39
CA ASN A 87 7.47 9.68 16.40
C ASN A 87 7.20 8.66 15.30
N TYR A 88 7.65 7.43 15.46
CA TYR A 88 7.43 6.36 14.48
C TYR A 88 7.00 5.09 15.16
N ARG A 89 6.06 4.42 14.53
CA ARG A 89 5.65 3.05 14.88
C ARG A 89 6.05 2.08 13.79
N LYS A 90 6.16 0.82 14.17
CA LYS A 90 6.41 -0.28 13.24
C LYS A 90 5.26 -1.27 13.32
N MET A 91 4.64 -1.50 12.18
CA MET A 91 3.66 -2.56 12.02
C MET A 91 4.29 -3.74 11.28
N SER A 92 4.09 -4.94 11.81
CA SER A 92 4.60 -6.16 11.20
C SER A 92 3.56 -7.27 11.21
N PHE A 93 3.58 -8.09 10.17
CA PHE A 93 2.74 -9.30 10.06
C PHE A 93 3.35 -10.28 9.05
N SER A 94 2.95 -11.54 9.15
CA SER A 94 3.43 -12.60 8.24
C SER A 94 2.25 -13.36 7.64
N ALA A 95 2.28 -13.57 6.34
CA ALA A 95 1.35 -14.45 5.64
C ALA A 95 1.49 -15.89 6.18
N GLN A 96 0.36 -16.58 6.31
CA GLN A 96 0.34 -17.92 6.87
C GLN A 96 0.49 -18.98 5.76
N GLU A 97 1.04 -20.15 6.08
CA GLU A 97 1.16 -21.30 5.19
C GLU A 97 1.89 -21.00 3.85
N VAL A 98 2.87 -20.11 3.90
CA VAL A 98 3.67 -19.75 2.71
C VAL A 98 4.65 -20.87 2.38
N ARG A 99 4.66 -21.27 1.11
CA ARG A 99 5.57 -22.29 0.56
C ARG A 99 5.88 -21.99 -0.90
N VAL A 100 6.86 -22.68 -1.45
CA VAL A 100 7.12 -22.61 -2.90
C VAL A 100 5.86 -23.04 -3.66
N GLY A 101 5.44 -22.23 -4.62
CA GLY A 101 4.20 -22.39 -5.36
C GLY A 101 3.02 -21.56 -4.82
N SER A 102 3.09 -21.01 -3.60
CA SER A 102 2.05 -20.13 -3.05
C SER A 102 1.89 -18.85 -3.86
N VAL A 103 0.67 -18.32 -3.85
CA VAL A 103 0.38 -16.93 -4.21
C VAL A 103 -0.06 -16.23 -2.92
N ILE A 104 0.62 -15.13 -2.59
CA ILE A 104 0.28 -14.29 -1.43
C ILE A 104 -0.43 -13.06 -1.97
N GLU A 105 -1.56 -12.72 -1.39
CA GLU A 105 -2.30 -11.49 -1.66
C GLU A 105 -2.34 -10.64 -0.42
N ILE A 106 -1.91 -9.38 -0.54
CA ILE A 106 -1.80 -8.43 0.56
C ILE A 106 -2.55 -7.17 0.18
N ARG A 107 -3.49 -6.76 1.02
CA ARG A 107 -4.21 -5.49 0.89
C ARG A 107 -4.15 -4.73 2.20
N TYR A 108 -4.00 -3.42 2.11
CA TYR A 108 -4.11 -2.53 3.26
C TYR A 108 -4.43 -1.10 2.81
N GLU A 109 -4.88 -0.30 3.75
CA GLU A 109 -5.13 1.12 3.54
C GLU A 109 -4.31 1.95 4.53
N ILE A 110 -3.82 3.10 4.08
CA ILE A 110 -3.10 4.09 4.91
C ILE A 110 -3.85 5.42 4.80
N THR A 111 -4.07 6.08 5.93
CA THR A 111 -4.46 7.50 5.96
C THR A 111 -3.34 8.32 6.56
N SER A 112 -3.08 9.49 5.98
CA SER A 112 -2.08 10.44 6.47
C SER A 112 -2.63 11.86 6.45
N ASN A 113 -2.58 12.56 7.57
CA ASN A 113 -2.84 13.99 7.60
C ASN A 113 -1.58 14.83 7.27
N ARG A 114 -0.46 14.18 6.96
CA ARG A 114 0.75 14.75 6.37
C ARG A 114 0.67 14.73 4.84
N TYR A 115 -0.38 15.28 4.27
CA TYR A 115 -0.70 15.18 2.84
C TYR A 115 0.35 15.81 1.90
N TRP A 116 1.22 16.67 2.43
CA TRP A 116 2.35 17.28 1.69
C TRP A 116 3.58 16.37 1.61
N ASP A 117 3.64 15.33 2.41
CA ASP A 117 4.73 14.36 2.47
C ASP A 117 4.30 13.05 1.80
N VAL A 118 4.20 13.10 0.48
CA VAL A 118 3.83 11.93 -0.33
C VAL A 118 5.06 11.06 -0.52
N SER A 119 4.99 9.84 -0.01
CA SER A 119 6.08 8.87 -0.15
C SER A 119 6.35 8.50 -1.61
N ASP A 120 7.61 8.23 -1.93
CA ASP A 120 8.01 7.73 -3.24
C ASP A 120 7.28 6.43 -3.61
N ILE A 121 6.91 6.32 -4.88
CA ILE A 121 6.26 5.14 -5.44
C ILE A 121 7.30 4.33 -6.20
N TYR A 122 7.71 3.21 -5.62
CA TYR A 122 8.68 2.30 -6.21
C TYR A 122 7.97 1.30 -7.12
N ILE A 123 8.01 1.53 -8.44
CA ILE A 123 7.45 0.62 -9.45
C ILE A 123 8.36 -0.56 -9.79
N GLN A 124 9.66 -0.43 -9.52
CA GLN A 124 10.62 -1.53 -9.64
C GLN A 124 10.96 -2.09 -8.26
N LYS A 125 11.09 -3.40 -8.18
CA LYS A 125 11.45 -4.14 -6.97
C LYS A 125 12.67 -5.02 -7.25
N SER A 126 13.21 -5.65 -6.21
CA SER A 126 14.28 -6.65 -6.32
C SER A 126 13.83 -7.99 -6.93
N ILE A 127 12.54 -8.14 -7.21
CA ILE A 127 11.94 -9.30 -7.90
C ILE A 127 11.28 -8.87 -9.20
N PRO A 128 11.09 -9.79 -10.17
CA PRO A 128 10.37 -9.48 -11.40
C PRO A 128 8.97 -8.95 -11.13
N VAL A 129 8.67 -7.80 -11.72
CA VAL A 129 7.36 -7.14 -11.65
C VAL A 129 6.64 -7.38 -12.97
N ASN A 130 5.49 -8.03 -12.93
CA ASN A 130 4.67 -8.27 -14.10
C ASN A 130 3.78 -7.07 -14.43
N LEU A 131 3.24 -6.43 -13.39
CA LEU A 131 2.46 -5.21 -13.50
C LEU A 131 2.66 -4.38 -12.24
N SER A 132 2.86 -3.08 -12.39
CA SER A 132 2.78 -2.09 -11.32
C SER A 132 1.96 -0.90 -11.83
N GLU A 133 0.83 -0.68 -11.21
CA GLU A 133 -0.06 0.43 -11.49
C GLU A 133 -0.13 1.39 -10.32
N CYS A 134 -0.16 2.69 -10.61
CA CYS A 134 -0.39 3.71 -9.62
C CYS A 134 -1.39 4.74 -10.14
N THR A 135 -2.53 4.84 -9.47
CA THR A 135 -3.54 5.86 -9.70
C THR A 135 -3.44 6.93 -8.62
N VAL A 136 -3.29 8.19 -9.02
CA VAL A 136 -3.24 9.33 -8.09
C VAL A 136 -4.36 10.30 -8.42
N ARG A 137 -5.25 10.57 -7.45
CA ARG A 137 -6.33 11.55 -7.53
C ARG A 137 -6.04 12.72 -6.62
N LEU A 138 -5.91 13.89 -7.21
CA LEU A 138 -5.58 15.14 -6.52
C LEU A 138 -6.60 16.21 -6.86
N PRO A 139 -7.06 17.02 -5.90
CA PRO A 139 -7.87 18.19 -6.18
C PRO A 139 -7.12 19.17 -7.07
N SER A 140 -7.81 19.80 -8.02
CA SER A 140 -7.24 20.73 -9.01
C SER A 140 -6.61 22.00 -8.41
N MET A 141 -6.86 22.28 -7.13
CA MET A 141 -6.27 23.40 -6.40
C MET A 141 -4.82 23.13 -5.95
N PHE A 142 -4.34 21.89 -6.07
CA PHE A 142 -2.97 21.53 -5.75
C PHE A 142 -2.17 21.36 -7.03
N ASP A 143 -0.98 21.96 -7.04
CA ASP A 143 0.02 21.76 -8.09
C ASP A 143 1.07 20.76 -7.59
N PHE A 144 1.20 19.63 -8.30
CA PHE A 144 2.12 18.58 -7.96
C PHE A 144 3.14 18.37 -9.06
N ASN A 145 4.41 18.44 -8.67
CA ASN A 145 5.49 18.09 -9.58
C ASN A 145 5.72 16.57 -9.55
N LYS A 146 5.69 15.98 -10.74
CA LYS A 146 6.00 14.57 -10.93
C LYS A 146 7.45 14.44 -11.40
N THR A 147 8.25 13.70 -10.64
CA THR A 147 9.61 13.35 -11.04
C THR A 147 9.71 11.84 -11.18
N GLN A 148 10.27 11.37 -12.29
CA GLN A 148 10.55 9.95 -12.51
C GLN A 148 12.06 9.74 -12.47
N GLN A 149 12.48 8.68 -11.76
CA GLN A 149 13.86 8.22 -11.74
C GLN A 149 13.90 6.75 -12.16
N GLY A 150 14.90 6.37 -12.97
CA GLY A 150 15.09 5.02 -13.47
C GLY A 150 15.03 4.92 -14.99
N TYR A 151 15.32 3.72 -15.51
CA TYR A 151 15.47 3.46 -16.94
C TYR A 151 14.25 2.79 -17.58
N VAL A 152 13.30 2.33 -16.78
CA VAL A 152 12.10 1.68 -17.30
C VAL A 152 11.09 2.76 -17.69
N PRO A 153 10.61 2.74 -18.94
CA PRO A 153 9.57 3.66 -19.37
C PRO A 153 8.28 3.41 -18.59
N VAL A 154 7.64 4.48 -18.15
CA VAL A 154 6.33 4.44 -17.49
C VAL A 154 5.32 5.06 -18.44
N GLU A 155 4.25 4.33 -18.71
CA GLU A 155 3.12 4.86 -19.45
C GLU A 155 2.28 5.74 -18.53
N TYR A 156 1.89 6.91 -19.00
CA TYR A 156 1.09 7.86 -18.24
C TYR A 156 -0.20 8.17 -18.96
N GLU A 157 -1.28 8.09 -18.21
CA GLU A 157 -2.55 8.66 -18.62
C GLU A 157 -2.95 9.74 -17.61
N SER A 158 -3.33 10.92 -18.09
CA SER A 158 -3.83 12.02 -17.27
C SER A 158 -5.27 12.29 -17.65
N ILE A 159 -6.19 11.99 -16.74
CA ILE A 159 -7.63 12.23 -16.94
C ILE A 159 -8.02 13.42 -16.05
N PRO A 160 -8.29 14.61 -16.62
CA PRO A 160 -8.79 15.73 -15.84
C PRO A 160 -10.21 15.44 -15.35
N GLU A 161 -10.37 15.30 -14.03
CA GLU A 161 -11.69 15.21 -13.40
C GLU A 161 -12.06 16.58 -12.81
N SER A 162 -13.23 17.11 -13.17
CA SER A 162 -13.79 18.30 -12.54
C SER A 162 -14.47 17.89 -11.24
N ALA A 163 -13.83 18.13 -10.12
CA ALA A 163 -14.45 17.98 -8.81
C ALA A 163 -14.80 19.35 -8.23
N SER A 164 -16.08 19.62 -7.97
CA SER A 164 -16.51 20.79 -7.21
C SER A 164 -16.44 20.49 -5.72
N LEU A 165 -15.54 21.16 -5.00
CA LEU A 165 -15.55 21.20 -3.55
C LEU A 165 -16.65 22.18 -3.11
N LEU A 166 -17.75 21.66 -2.58
CA LEU A 166 -18.71 22.47 -1.84
C LEU A 166 -18.10 22.74 -0.45
N LEU A 167 -17.44 23.87 -0.31
CA LEU A 167 -17.07 24.40 0.99
C LEU A 167 -18.38 24.91 1.61
N GLY A 168 -18.93 24.15 2.55
CA GLY A 168 -20.05 24.62 3.34
C GLY A 168 -19.67 25.86 4.14
N GLY A 169 -20.40 26.97 3.93
CA GLY A 169 -20.30 28.17 4.71
C GLY A 169 -20.98 28.03 6.08
#